data_bac4dd806b59db0dc425603a69a02302
#
_entry.id   bac4dd806b59db0dc425603a69a02302
#
_cell.length_a   1.000
_cell.length_b   1.000
_cell.length_c   1.000
_cell.angle_alpha   90.00
_cell.angle_beta   90.00
_cell.angle_gamma   90.00
#
_symmetry.space_group_name_H-M   'P 1'
#
loop_
_entity.id
_entity.type
_entity.pdbx_description
1 polymer ?
#
loop_
_entity_poly.entity_id
_entity_poly.type
_entity_poly.pdbx_seq_one_letter_code
_entity_poly.pdbx_strand_id
1 'polypeptide(L)'
;RQRMTRDMTSAAMELSSQTYIAGDSHILFAEHEDFHNGIVGLVASRLCQTYYLPAVVGQRKEGYITGSARSIAEFHISNAFEECSHLLERYGGHAAAAGFTIKEENWAEFVEHLENIAEDGLKDVDLRPVLHIDAAVKGSDITQRLANQQSFFEPSGMANPQPLFIWRGARIQSKRNVGRDDKHLKLKFE
;
A
#
# COMPACT_ATOMS: atom_id res chain seq x y z
N ARG A 1 -19.84 -1.69 2.87
CA ARG A 1 -18.46 -1.27 3.11
C ARG A 1 -17.51 -1.74 1.99
N GLN A 2 -17.46 -3.04 1.63
CA GLN A 2 -16.57 -3.55 0.56
C GLN A 2 -16.82 -2.92 -0.81
N ARG A 3 -18.09 -2.73 -1.23
CA ARG A 3 -18.43 -2.06 -2.49
C ARG A 3 -17.94 -0.60 -2.49
N MET A 4 -18.26 0.15 -1.44
CA MET A 4 -17.83 1.54 -1.28
C MET A 4 -16.29 1.68 -1.32
N THR A 5 -15.55 0.77 -0.65
CA THR A 5 -14.08 0.77 -0.71
C THR A 5 -13.59 0.54 -2.14
N ARG A 6 -14.21 -0.40 -2.89
CA ARG A 6 -13.84 -0.67 -4.28
C ARG A 6 -14.09 0.55 -5.18
N ASP A 7 -15.29 1.11 -5.10
CA ASP A 7 -15.71 2.24 -5.94
C ASP A 7 -14.79 3.45 -5.66
N MET A 8 -14.53 3.75 -4.40
CA MET A 8 -13.62 4.82 -3.98
C MET A 8 -12.15 4.56 -4.36
N THR A 9 -11.70 3.30 -4.29
CA THR A 9 -10.35 2.94 -4.75
C THR A 9 -10.21 3.18 -6.26
N SER A 10 -11.21 2.81 -7.05
CA SER A 10 -11.21 3.05 -8.50
C SER A 10 -11.16 4.54 -8.83
N ALA A 11 -11.97 5.36 -8.15
CA ALA A 11 -11.96 6.80 -8.31
C ALA A 11 -10.60 7.42 -7.90
N ALA A 12 -10.03 6.98 -6.77
CA ALA A 12 -8.73 7.46 -6.33
C ALA A 12 -7.58 7.07 -7.29
N MET A 13 -7.63 5.87 -7.87
CA MET A 13 -6.67 5.44 -8.91
C MET A 13 -6.80 6.31 -10.17
N GLU A 14 -8.03 6.62 -10.59
CA GLU A 14 -8.28 7.50 -11.73
C GLU A 14 -7.74 8.91 -11.49
N LEU A 15 -8.03 9.51 -10.32
CA LEU A 15 -7.51 10.82 -9.93
C LEU A 15 -5.98 10.83 -9.88
N SER A 16 -5.38 9.86 -9.18
CA SER A 16 -3.92 9.75 -9.10
C SER A 16 -3.27 9.54 -10.48
N SER A 17 -3.92 8.83 -11.40
CA SER A 17 -3.38 8.59 -12.74
C SER A 17 -3.31 9.84 -13.62
N GLN A 18 -4.03 10.89 -13.28
CA GLN A 18 -4.00 12.17 -14.01
C GLN A 18 -2.69 12.95 -13.74
N THR A 19 -2.09 12.75 -12.57
CA THR A 19 -0.85 13.41 -12.14
C THR A 19 0.35 12.46 -12.10
N TYR A 20 0.11 11.16 -12.03
CA TYR A 20 1.15 10.14 -11.95
C TYR A 20 1.89 9.96 -13.27
N ILE A 21 3.21 10.14 -13.24
CA ILE A 21 4.12 9.84 -14.34
C ILE A 21 5.04 8.70 -13.89
N ALA A 22 4.96 7.57 -14.59
CA ALA A 22 5.76 6.39 -14.25
C ALA A 22 7.27 6.68 -14.36
N GLY A 23 7.99 6.46 -13.26
CA GLY A 23 9.43 6.72 -13.16
C GLY A 23 9.80 8.15 -12.78
N ASP A 24 8.81 9.06 -12.64
CA ASP A 24 9.03 10.47 -12.30
C ASP A 24 8.28 10.84 -11.01
N SER A 25 7.07 10.31 -10.81
CA SER A 25 6.32 10.54 -9.57
C SER A 25 6.82 9.65 -8.42
N HIS A 26 7.04 10.26 -7.26
CA HIS A 26 7.55 9.57 -6.06
C HIS A 26 6.51 9.44 -4.95
N ILE A 27 5.33 10.07 -5.10
CA ILE A 27 4.21 10.01 -4.17
C ILE A 27 2.89 10.16 -4.94
N LEU A 28 1.80 9.66 -4.39
CA LEU A 28 0.47 9.71 -5.01
C LEU A 28 -0.50 10.51 -4.15
N PHE A 29 -1.33 11.31 -4.81
CA PHE A 29 -2.38 12.08 -4.16
C PHE A 29 -3.74 11.77 -4.77
N ALA A 30 -4.77 11.71 -3.90
CA ALA A 30 -6.16 11.69 -4.32
C ALA A 30 -7.03 12.34 -3.26
N GLU A 31 -7.81 13.34 -3.65
CA GLU A 31 -8.81 13.93 -2.78
C GLU A 31 -10.13 14.17 -3.54
N HIS A 32 -11.24 14.03 -2.85
CA HIS A 32 -12.55 14.28 -3.42
C HIS A 32 -13.60 14.50 -2.32
N GLU A 33 -14.64 15.28 -2.62
CA GLU A 33 -15.74 15.52 -1.68
C GLU A 33 -16.56 14.27 -1.36
N ASP A 34 -16.76 13.39 -2.33
CA ASP A 34 -17.48 12.12 -2.17
C ASP A 34 -16.67 11.03 -1.46
N PHE A 35 -15.40 11.28 -1.14
CA PHE A 35 -14.61 10.31 -0.39
C PHE A 35 -15.12 10.21 1.04
N HIS A 36 -15.05 9.01 1.61
CA HIS A 36 -15.52 8.75 2.96
C HIS A 36 -14.34 8.59 3.92
N ASN A 37 -14.23 9.49 4.89
CA ASN A 37 -13.09 9.54 5.83
C ASN A 37 -12.84 8.21 6.57
N GLY A 38 -13.90 7.43 6.85
CA GLY A 38 -13.78 6.10 7.48
C GLY A 38 -13.10 5.01 6.63
N ILE A 39 -12.78 5.29 5.36
CA ILE A 39 -12.13 4.32 4.44
C ILE A 39 -10.95 4.91 3.65
N VAL A 40 -10.64 6.21 3.76
CA VAL A 40 -9.49 6.83 3.07
C VAL A 40 -8.18 6.09 3.33
N GLY A 41 -7.97 5.61 4.55
CA GLY A 41 -6.79 4.83 4.90
C GLY A 41 -6.70 3.46 4.21
N LEU A 42 -7.84 2.81 3.90
CA LEU A 42 -7.86 1.58 3.10
C LEU A 42 -7.55 1.87 1.64
N VAL A 43 -8.04 2.99 1.13
CA VAL A 43 -7.77 3.44 -0.24
C VAL A 43 -6.31 3.82 -0.40
N ALA A 44 -5.75 4.60 0.53
CA ALA A 44 -4.32 4.93 0.56
C ALA A 44 -3.44 3.66 0.58
N SER A 45 -3.82 2.65 1.39
CA SER A 45 -3.11 1.35 1.41
C SER A 45 -3.16 0.66 0.05
N ARG A 46 -4.29 0.72 -0.66
CA ARG A 46 -4.42 0.10 -1.99
C ARG A 46 -3.58 0.81 -3.05
N LEU A 47 -3.57 2.14 -3.06
CA LEU A 47 -2.70 2.91 -3.94
C LEU A 47 -1.23 2.57 -3.66
N CYS A 48 -0.80 2.66 -2.41
CA CYS A 48 0.56 2.35 -1.98
C CYS A 48 0.99 0.93 -2.39
N GLN A 49 0.14 -0.08 -2.21
CA GLN A 49 0.44 -1.46 -2.62
C GLN A 49 0.49 -1.63 -4.14
N THR A 50 -0.36 -0.91 -4.89
CA THR A 50 -0.46 -1.07 -6.34
C THR A 50 0.74 -0.45 -7.07
N TYR A 51 1.16 0.73 -6.62
CA TYR A 51 2.22 1.50 -7.28
C TYR A 51 3.58 1.38 -6.59
N TYR A 52 3.62 0.83 -5.38
CA TYR A 52 4.77 0.81 -4.48
C TYR A 52 5.35 2.21 -4.24
N LEU A 53 4.47 3.16 -3.98
CA LEU A 53 4.77 4.56 -3.66
C LEU A 53 4.00 5.01 -2.43
N PRO A 54 4.48 6.00 -1.67
CA PRO A 54 3.66 6.67 -0.68
C PRO A 54 2.37 7.20 -1.31
N ALA A 55 1.26 7.17 -0.58
CA ALA A 55 -0.03 7.63 -1.07
C ALA A 55 -0.79 8.41 0.00
N VAL A 56 -1.30 9.57 -0.38
CA VAL A 56 -2.09 10.49 0.46
C VAL A 56 -3.51 10.56 -0.09
N VAL A 57 -4.50 10.20 0.73
CA VAL A 57 -5.91 10.20 0.31
C VAL A 57 -6.73 10.99 1.31
N GLY A 58 -7.51 11.95 0.84
CA GLY A 58 -8.31 12.83 1.67
C GLY A 58 -9.76 12.99 1.22
N GLN A 59 -10.65 13.23 2.18
CA GLN A 59 -12.00 13.72 1.94
C GLN A 59 -12.00 15.24 2.05
N ARG A 60 -12.48 15.93 0.99
CA ARG A 60 -12.72 17.38 1.02
C ARG A 60 -14.11 17.64 1.57
N LYS A 61 -14.18 18.43 2.62
CA LYS A 61 -15.45 18.81 3.24
C LYS A 61 -15.33 20.08 4.06
N GLU A 62 -16.28 21.02 3.88
CA GLU A 62 -16.42 22.24 4.71
C GLU A 62 -15.13 23.09 4.77
N GLY A 63 -14.41 23.22 3.64
CA GLY A 63 -13.16 23.99 3.54
C GLY A 63 -11.92 23.28 4.10
N TYR A 64 -12.03 22.02 4.46
CA TYR A 64 -10.93 21.17 4.95
C TYR A 64 -10.79 19.91 4.11
N ILE A 65 -9.56 19.39 4.07
CA ILE A 65 -9.27 18.06 3.60
C ILE A 65 -8.76 17.25 4.80
N THR A 66 -9.49 16.19 5.14
CA THR A 66 -9.11 15.27 6.21
C THR A 66 -8.85 13.91 5.61
N GLY A 67 -7.71 13.30 5.94
CA GLY A 67 -7.31 12.09 5.27
C GLY A 67 -6.30 11.22 6.00
N SER A 68 -5.78 10.30 5.23
CA SER A 68 -4.78 9.34 5.68
C SER A 68 -3.74 9.12 4.60
N ALA A 69 -2.49 9.00 5.01
CA ALA A 69 -1.39 8.58 4.17
C ALA A 69 -0.93 7.16 4.52
N ARG A 70 -0.38 6.47 3.53
CA ARG A 70 0.33 5.21 3.69
C ARG A 70 1.65 5.31 2.96
N SER A 71 2.65 4.61 3.48
CA SER A 71 4.00 4.68 2.95
C SER A 71 4.62 3.31 2.75
N ILE A 72 5.71 3.31 2.01
CA ILE A 72 6.62 2.19 1.78
C ILE A 72 7.73 2.19 2.82
N ALA A 73 8.53 1.12 2.87
CA ALA A 73 9.59 0.98 3.86
C ALA A 73 10.68 2.07 3.72
N GLU A 74 10.88 2.55 2.51
CA GLU A 74 11.92 3.50 2.11
C GLU A 74 11.57 4.96 2.40
N PHE A 75 10.31 5.27 2.82
CA PHE A 75 9.86 6.64 3.03
C PHE A 75 9.09 6.81 4.34
N HIS A 76 9.56 7.71 5.22
CA HIS A 76 8.97 7.96 6.53
C HIS A 76 7.91 9.07 6.47
N ILE A 77 6.65 8.70 6.25
CA ILE A 77 5.57 9.68 5.97
C ILE A 77 5.31 10.68 7.10
N SER A 78 5.46 10.29 8.36
CA SER A 78 5.20 11.23 9.46
C SER A 78 6.32 12.27 9.61
N ASN A 79 7.56 11.96 9.25
CA ASN A 79 8.64 12.96 9.21
C ASN A 79 8.39 13.95 8.06
N ALA A 80 7.97 13.46 6.89
CA ALA A 80 7.61 14.34 5.78
C ALA A 80 6.43 15.26 6.12
N PHE A 81 5.45 14.78 6.89
CA PHE A 81 4.38 15.64 7.40
C PHE A 81 4.86 16.67 8.43
N GLU A 82 5.88 16.32 9.22
CA GLU A 82 6.47 17.27 10.16
C GLU A 82 7.17 18.44 9.44
N GLU A 83 7.84 18.17 8.34
CA GLU A 83 8.44 19.22 7.49
C GLU A 83 7.36 20.14 6.87
N CYS A 84 6.17 19.60 6.57
CA CYS A 84 5.01 20.35 6.10
C CYS A 84 4.09 20.85 7.23
N SER A 85 4.51 20.80 8.50
CA SER A 85 3.66 21.07 9.67
C SER A 85 2.99 22.44 9.67
N HIS A 86 3.64 23.45 9.09
CA HIS A 86 3.12 24.83 8.97
C HIS A 86 1.88 24.94 8.08
N LEU A 87 1.60 23.96 7.23
CA LEU A 87 0.42 23.89 6.35
C LEU A 87 -0.71 23.06 6.96
N LEU A 88 -0.40 22.22 7.95
CA LEU A 88 -1.31 21.23 8.53
C LEU A 88 -1.97 21.75 9.81
N GLU A 89 -3.29 21.62 9.92
CA GLU A 89 -4.02 21.90 11.17
C GLU A 89 -3.80 20.80 12.22
N ARG A 90 -3.75 19.57 11.75
CA ARG A 90 -3.48 18.37 12.57
C ARG A 90 -2.77 17.32 11.75
N TYR A 91 -1.81 16.65 12.35
CA TYR A 91 -1.18 15.47 11.76
C TYR A 91 -0.65 14.56 12.86
N GLY A 92 -0.37 13.31 12.49
CA GLY A 92 0.25 12.36 13.40
C GLY A 92 0.20 10.95 12.84
N GLY A 93 1.13 10.14 13.31
CA GLY A 93 1.25 8.75 12.84
C GLY A 93 2.63 8.18 13.10
N HIS A 94 3.02 7.24 12.25
CA HIS A 94 4.28 6.51 12.28
C HIS A 94 4.88 6.46 10.88
N ALA A 95 6.04 5.83 10.74
CA ALA A 95 6.75 5.74 9.45
C ALA A 95 5.87 5.28 8.28
N ALA A 96 5.05 4.24 8.49
CA ALA A 96 4.26 3.61 7.42
C ALA A 96 2.84 4.17 7.26
N ALA A 97 2.35 5.00 8.18
CA ALA A 97 0.98 5.49 8.16
C ALA A 97 0.81 6.76 8.99
N ALA A 98 0.15 7.76 8.42
CA ALA A 98 -0.17 9.01 9.11
C ALA A 98 -1.60 9.46 8.78
N GLY A 99 -2.19 10.25 9.68
CA GLY A 99 -3.43 10.97 9.46
C GLY A 99 -3.17 12.46 9.41
N PHE A 100 -4.02 13.21 8.73
CA PHE A 100 -3.89 14.66 8.61
C PHE A 100 -5.23 15.37 8.49
N THR A 101 -5.22 16.65 8.81
CA THR A 101 -6.26 17.63 8.47
C THR A 101 -5.57 18.89 8.00
N ILE A 102 -5.99 19.42 6.87
CA ILE A 102 -5.45 20.62 6.22
C ILE A 102 -6.59 21.49 5.72
N LYS A 103 -6.40 22.81 5.69
CA LYS A 103 -7.32 23.70 4.98
C LYS A 103 -7.21 23.50 3.49
N GLU A 104 -8.34 23.55 2.79
CA GLU A 104 -8.37 23.37 1.34
C GLU A 104 -7.48 24.38 0.61
N GLU A 105 -7.39 25.62 1.10
CA GLU A 105 -6.53 26.66 0.54
C GLU A 105 -5.03 26.32 0.56
N ASN A 106 -4.58 25.50 1.52
CA ASN A 106 -3.18 25.09 1.66
C ASN A 106 -2.85 23.79 0.91
N TRP A 107 -3.86 23.13 0.32
CA TRP A 107 -3.67 21.80 -0.27
C TRP A 107 -2.67 21.77 -1.42
N ALA A 108 -2.72 22.75 -2.31
CA ALA A 108 -1.82 22.81 -3.46
C ALA A 108 -0.36 22.97 -3.03
N GLU A 109 -0.09 23.85 -2.06
CA GLU A 109 1.25 24.08 -1.52
C GLU A 109 1.77 22.84 -0.76
N PHE A 110 0.88 22.15 -0.02
CA PHE A 110 1.20 20.91 0.67
C PHE A 110 1.59 19.79 -0.30
N VAL A 111 0.85 19.64 -1.41
CA VAL A 111 1.16 18.67 -2.47
C VAL A 111 2.54 18.95 -3.04
N GLU A 112 2.83 20.18 -3.45
CA GLU A 112 4.12 20.58 -4.01
C GLU A 112 5.28 20.32 -3.04
N HIS A 113 5.16 20.73 -1.76
CA HIS A 113 6.19 20.48 -0.77
C HIS A 113 6.41 18.98 -0.54
N LEU A 114 5.34 18.20 -0.43
CA LEU A 114 5.46 16.78 -0.15
C LEU A 114 5.98 15.98 -1.35
N GLU A 115 5.70 16.44 -2.59
CA GLU A 115 6.31 15.90 -3.82
C GLU A 115 7.83 16.13 -3.81
N ASN A 116 8.28 17.34 -3.49
CA ASN A 116 9.71 17.65 -3.42
C ASN A 116 10.43 16.79 -2.37
N ILE A 117 9.84 16.64 -1.17
CA ILE A 117 10.39 15.78 -0.11
C ILE A 117 10.46 14.32 -0.57
N ALA A 118 9.42 13.84 -1.25
CA ALA A 118 9.37 12.47 -1.75
C ALA A 118 10.37 12.25 -2.89
N GLU A 119 10.52 13.19 -3.81
CA GLU A 119 11.53 13.15 -4.87
C GLU A 119 12.93 13.10 -4.27
N ASP A 120 13.26 14.01 -3.37
CA ASP A 120 14.59 14.04 -2.73
C ASP A 120 14.90 12.75 -1.94
N GLY A 121 13.89 12.16 -1.31
CA GLY A 121 14.06 10.94 -0.54
C GLY A 121 14.09 9.65 -1.38
N LEU A 122 13.49 9.63 -2.56
CA LEU A 122 13.24 8.39 -3.32
C LEU A 122 13.84 8.35 -4.74
N LYS A 123 14.29 9.46 -5.31
CA LYS A 123 14.82 9.53 -6.71
C LYS A 123 15.92 8.54 -7.03
N ASP A 124 16.76 8.21 -6.05
CA ASP A 124 17.89 7.29 -6.21
C ASP A 124 17.63 5.91 -5.57
N VAL A 125 16.41 5.64 -5.13
CA VAL A 125 16.03 4.41 -4.44
C VAL A 125 15.42 3.41 -5.43
N ASP A 126 15.81 2.15 -5.33
CA ASP A 126 15.20 1.07 -6.10
C ASP A 126 13.82 0.73 -5.52
N LEU A 127 12.77 1.33 -6.07
CA LEU A 127 11.38 1.20 -5.63
C LEU A 127 10.75 -0.11 -6.12
N ARG A 128 11.32 -1.24 -5.70
CA ARG A 128 10.76 -2.57 -5.96
C ARG A 128 10.38 -3.26 -4.66
N PRO A 129 9.16 -3.81 -4.54
CA PRO A 129 8.80 -4.57 -3.35
C PRO A 129 9.72 -5.76 -3.16
N VAL A 130 10.33 -5.87 -1.99
CA VAL A 130 11.24 -6.97 -1.62
C VAL A 130 10.46 -8.05 -0.89
N LEU A 131 10.61 -9.30 -1.35
CA LEU A 131 10.04 -10.47 -0.69
C LEU A 131 11.14 -11.21 0.06
N HIS A 132 11.09 -11.18 1.39
CA HIS A 132 12.02 -11.93 2.22
C HIS A 132 11.64 -13.41 2.27
N ILE A 133 12.56 -14.26 1.81
CA ILE A 133 12.38 -15.72 1.79
C ILE A 133 13.18 -16.33 2.94
N ASP A 134 12.50 -17.05 3.84
CA ASP A 134 13.14 -17.68 5.00
C ASP A 134 13.89 -18.97 4.62
N ALA A 135 13.36 -19.76 3.69
CA ALA A 135 14.06 -20.97 3.23
C ALA A 135 13.66 -21.40 1.81
N ALA A 136 14.59 -22.06 1.13
CA ALA A 136 14.30 -22.78 -0.10
C ALA A 136 13.90 -24.23 0.22
N VAL A 137 12.80 -24.70 -0.39
CA VAL A 137 12.26 -26.05 -0.21
C VAL A 137 12.17 -26.78 -1.54
N LYS A 138 12.20 -28.13 -1.51
CA LYS A 138 11.85 -28.99 -2.65
C LYS A 138 10.39 -29.39 -2.57
N GLY A 139 9.80 -29.83 -3.66
CA GLY A 139 8.42 -30.34 -3.67
C GLY A 139 8.17 -31.47 -2.67
N SER A 140 9.18 -32.34 -2.46
CA SER A 140 9.13 -33.43 -1.47
C SER A 140 9.08 -32.96 -0.02
N ASP A 141 9.52 -31.74 0.27
CA ASP A 141 9.52 -31.18 1.62
C ASP A 141 8.16 -30.56 1.99
N ILE A 142 7.33 -30.26 0.98
CA ILE A 142 5.98 -29.66 1.15
C ILE A 142 5.00 -30.75 1.55
N THR A 143 5.06 -31.12 2.82
CA THR A 143 4.25 -32.17 3.42
C THR A 143 3.24 -31.62 4.42
N GLN A 144 2.25 -32.42 4.80
CA GLN A 144 1.36 -32.09 5.91
C GLN A 144 2.12 -31.88 7.21
N ARG A 145 3.25 -32.57 7.40
CA ARG A 145 4.11 -32.38 8.56
C ARG A 145 4.70 -30.97 8.59
N LEU A 146 5.22 -30.48 7.46
CA LEU A 146 5.73 -29.11 7.37
C LEU A 146 4.64 -28.09 7.66
N ALA A 147 3.46 -28.26 7.07
CA ALA A 147 2.31 -27.40 7.32
C ALA A 147 1.90 -27.38 8.82
N ASN A 148 1.89 -28.55 9.46
CA ASN A 148 1.61 -28.63 10.89
C ASN A 148 2.72 -27.99 11.75
N GLN A 149 3.96 -28.07 11.33
CA GLN A 149 5.08 -27.45 12.05
C GLN A 149 5.06 -25.93 11.98
N GLN A 150 4.44 -25.33 10.93
CA GLN A 150 4.28 -23.88 10.84
C GLN A 150 3.43 -23.32 11.98
N SER A 151 2.50 -24.09 12.54
CA SER A 151 1.68 -23.66 13.69
C SER A 151 2.50 -23.38 14.96
N PHE A 152 3.73 -23.90 15.08
CA PHE A 152 4.61 -23.58 16.20
C PHE A 152 5.13 -22.13 16.17
N PHE A 153 5.03 -21.44 15.04
CA PHE A 153 5.38 -20.03 14.92
C PHE A 153 4.21 -19.08 15.22
N GLU A 154 3.04 -19.63 15.51
CA GLU A 154 1.87 -18.82 15.86
C GLU A 154 1.93 -18.34 17.33
N PRO A 155 1.40 -17.14 17.64
CA PRO A 155 0.72 -16.23 16.73
C PRO A 155 1.70 -15.42 15.88
N SER A 156 1.45 -15.35 14.56
CA SER A 156 2.20 -14.51 13.64
C SER A 156 1.70 -13.07 13.64
N GLY A 157 2.59 -12.13 13.36
CA GLY A 157 2.29 -10.70 13.35
C GLY A 157 3.50 -9.88 12.90
N MET A 158 3.49 -8.57 13.18
CA MET A 158 4.50 -7.64 12.68
C MET A 158 5.95 -8.03 13.09
N ALA A 159 6.17 -8.43 14.35
CA ALA A 159 7.48 -8.83 14.87
C ALA A 159 7.78 -10.33 14.70
N ASN A 160 6.81 -11.11 14.21
CA ASN A 160 6.93 -12.54 13.98
C ASN A 160 6.13 -12.91 12.71
N PRO A 161 6.62 -12.57 11.51
CA PRO A 161 5.92 -12.86 10.26
C PRO A 161 5.82 -14.38 10.03
N GLN A 162 4.82 -14.78 9.25
CA GLN A 162 4.73 -16.18 8.83
C GLN A 162 5.94 -16.54 7.97
N PRO A 163 6.59 -17.72 8.18
CA PRO A 163 7.68 -18.17 7.36
C PRO A 163 7.27 -18.27 5.89
N LEU A 164 8.10 -17.73 5.01
CA LEU A 164 7.89 -17.74 3.57
C LEU A 164 8.93 -18.64 2.89
N PHE A 165 8.43 -19.63 2.14
CA PHE A 165 9.28 -20.59 1.45
C PHE A 165 9.30 -20.36 -0.05
N ILE A 166 10.43 -20.62 -0.68
CA ILE A 166 10.55 -20.63 -2.14
C ILE A 166 10.79 -22.05 -2.64
N TRP A 167 10.02 -22.47 -3.61
CA TRP A 167 10.27 -23.67 -4.40
C TRP A 167 10.69 -23.28 -5.81
N ARG A 168 11.98 -23.48 -6.14
CA ARG A 168 12.50 -23.16 -7.47
C ARG A 168 12.36 -24.37 -8.40
N GLY A 169 12.04 -24.08 -9.67
CA GLY A 169 11.91 -25.11 -10.70
C GLY A 169 10.66 -25.98 -10.60
N ALA A 170 9.65 -25.56 -9.82
CA ALA A 170 8.34 -26.20 -9.78
C ALA A 170 7.71 -26.22 -11.17
N ARG A 171 7.26 -27.39 -11.63
CA ARG A 171 6.56 -27.57 -12.92
C ARG A 171 5.07 -27.60 -12.71
N ILE A 172 4.34 -26.85 -13.52
CA ILE A 172 2.87 -26.88 -13.50
C ILE A 172 2.38 -28.13 -14.23
N GLN A 173 1.86 -29.09 -13.50
CA GLN A 173 1.26 -30.31 -14.04
C GLN A 173 -0.12 -30.04 -14.61
N SER A 174 -0.93 -29.24 -13.94
CA SER A 174 -2.25 -28.84 -14.44
C SER A 174 -2.68 -27.48 -13.92
N LYS A 175 -3.51 -26.81 -14.69
CA LYS A 175 -4.16 -25.54 -14.33
C LYS A 175 -5.65 -25.61 -14.66
N ARG A 176 -6.50 -25.07 -13.80
CA ARG A 176 -7.93 -24.88 -14.08
C ARG A 176 -8.48 -23.68 -13.31
N ASN A 177 -9.42 -23.00 -13.90
CA ASN A 177 -10.20 -22.00 -13.20
C ASN A 177 -11.25 -22.67 -12.30
N VAL A 178 -11.53 -22.10 -11.15
CA VAL A 178 -12.47 -22.61 -10.15
C VAL A 178 -13.18 -21.46 -9.43
N GLY A 179 -14.22 -21.81 -8.68
CA GLY A 179 -15.00 -20.84 -7.91
C GLY A 179 -16.14 -20.23 -8.74
N ARG A 180 -16.85 -19.28 -8.13
CA ARG A 180 -17.93 -18.57 -8.80
C ARG A 180 -17.36 -17.71 -9.91
N ASP A 181 -17.91 -17.81 -11.12
CA ASP A 181 -17.49 -17.06 -12.32
C ASP A 181 -16.03 -17.34 -12.73
N ASP A 182 -15.49 -18.53 -12.41
CA ASP A 182 -14.10 -18.94 -12.75
C ASP A 182 -13.00 -17.95 -12.33
N LYS A 183 -13.23 -17.22 -11.23
CA LYS A 183 -12.35 -16.11 -10.78
C LYS A 183 -11.07 -16.56 -10.05
N HIS A 184 -10.94 -17.85 -9.74
CA HIS A 184 -9.77 -18.39 -9.04
C HIS A 184 -9.02 -19.37 -9.93
N LEU A 185 -7.70 -19.27 -9.94
CA LEU A 185 -6.85 -20.21 -10.65
C LEU A 185 -6.35 -21.29 -9.66
N LYS A 186 -6.66 -22.56 -9.93
CA LYS A 186 -6.10 -23.70 -9.21
C LYS A 186 -4.97 -24.31 -10.02
N LEU A 187 -3.80 -24.38 -9.42
CA LEU A 187 -2.60 -24.99 -9.99
C LEU A 187 -2.26 -26.28 -9.24
N LYS A 188 -1.74 -27.26 -9.98
CA LYS A 188 -1.10 -28.46 -9.44
C LYS A 188 0.34 -28.50 -9.94
N PHE A 189 1.26 -28.68 -9.02
CA PHE A 189 2.69 -28.75 -9.30
C PHE A 189 3.21 -30.17 -9.11
N GLU A 190 4.32 -30.49 -9.80
CA GLU A 190 5.13 -31.68 -9.63
C GLU A 190 6.60 -31.32 -9.42
#